data_09056799bf0091427623e9408a84fb2f
#
_entry.id   09056799bf0091427623e9408a84fb2f
#
_cell.length_a   1.000
_cell.length_b   1.000
_cell.length_c   1.000
_cell.angle_alpha   90.00
_cell.angle_beta   90.00
_cell.angle_gamma   90.00
#
_symmetry.space_group_name_H-M   'P 1'
#
loop_
_entity.id
_entity.type
_entity.pdbx_description
1 polymer ?
#
loop_
_entity_poly.entity_id
_entity_poly.type
_entity_poly.pdbx_seq_one_letter_code
_entity_poly.pdbx_strand_id
1 'polypeptide(L)'
;MKRMLINATQPEELRVAMVDGQRLYDLDLENRTREQHKSNIYKGKITRVEKSLEAAFVDYGGERHGFLPLKEISKEYHPKSINAAGQSKNQDLIKEGLEVIVQVEKEERGNKGAALTTFLSLAGRYLVLMPNNPRSGGISRRIEGEERNELREALRNIIIPVGMGVIVRTAGIGRSSEELQCDLDYLKQLWETINKEAVAAKAPQFLFQESNIIIR
;
A
#
# COMPACT_ATOMS: atom_id res chain seq x y z
N MET A 1 -7.03 5.54 31.89
CA MET A 1 -7.86 4.55 31.12
C MET A 1 -7.91 5.04 29.68
N LYS A 2 -7.38 4.23 28.76
CA LYS A 2 -7.38 4.56 27.32
C LYS A 2 -8.78 4.38 26.73
N ARG A 3 -9.23 5.37 25.97
CA ARG A 3 -10.53 5.38 25.28
C ARG A 3 -10.37 5.88 23.87
N MET A 4 -11.18 5.35 22.96
CA MET A 4 -11.37 5.86 21.62
C MET A 4 -12.71 6.60 21.59
N LEU A 5 -12.70 7.85 21.19
CA LEU A 5 -13.88 8.69 21.04
C LEU A 5 -14.12 8.89 19.55
N ILE A 6 -15.31 8.53 19.08
CA ILE A 6 -15.68 8.65 17.67
C ILE A 6 -16.81 9.65 17.56
N ASN A 7 -16.62 10.68 16.75
CA ASN A 7 -17.65 11.63 16.39
C ASN A 7 -17.96 11.50 14.89
N ALA A 8 -19.15 11.04 14.58
CA ALA A 8 -19.69 10.88 13.23
C ALA A 8 -21.04 11.65 13.08
N THR A 9 -21.22 12.72 13.87
CA THR A 9 -22.46 13.49 13.92
C THR A 9 -22.72 14.24 12.61
N GLN A 10 -21.64 14.68 11.95
CA GLN A 10 -21.71 15.36 10.65
C GLN A 10 -21.44 14.35 9.54
N PRO A 11 -22.31 14.27 8.50
CA PRO A 11 -22.12 13.35 7.38
C PRO A 11 -20.79 13.57 6.64
N GLU A 12 -20.30 14.83 6.63
CA GLU A 12 -19.14 15.27 5.88
C GLU A 12 -17.81 14.97 6.58
N GLU A 13 -17.85 14.75 7.90
CA GLU A 13 -16.62 14.65 8.70
C GLU A 13 -16.70 13.53 9.74
N LEU A 14 -15.66 12.74 9.79
CA LEU A 14 -15.45 11.73 10.81
C LEU A 14 -14.22 12.10 11.65
N ARG A 15 -14.37 12.13 12.96
CA ARG A 15 -13.29 12.44 13.92
C ARG A 15 -13.09 11.24 14.85
N VAL A 16 -11.84 10.80 14.97
CA VAL A 16 -11.45 9.75 15.92
C VAL A 16 -10.38 10.30 16.84
N ALA A 17 -10.65 10.36 18.12
CA ALA A 17 -9.71 10.83 19.12
C ALA A 17 -9.33 9.70 20.09
N MET A 18 -8.04 9.50 20.31
CA MET A 18 -7.50 8.57 21.29
C MET A 18 -7.08 9.34 22.53
N VAL A 19 -7.69 8.99 23.68
CA VAL A 19 -7.44 9.70 24.95
C VAL A 19 -7.02 8.71 26.04
N ASP A 20 -6.13 9.17 26.93
CA ASP A 20 -5.84 8.50 28.20
C ASP A 20 -6.26 9.39 29.36
N GLY A 21 -7.33 8.97 30.04
CA GLY A 21 -8.04 9.83 30.98
C GLY A 21 -8.63 11.06 30.29
N GLN A 22 -8.07 12.25 30.57
CA GLN A 22 -8.44 13.51 29.92
C GLN A 22 -7.38 14.03 28.94
N ARG A 23 -6.29 13.26 28.72
CA ARG A 23 -5.21 13.65 27.82
C ARG A 23 -5.45 13.07 26.44
N LEU A 24 -5.59 13.94 25.45
CA LEU A 24 -5.56 13.57 24.03
C LEU A 24 -4.12 13.23 23.64
N TYR A 25 -3.91 12.05 23.02
CA TYR A 25 -2.60 11.65 22.52
C TYR A 25 -2.57 11.35 21.02
N ASP A 26 -3.75 11.19 20.40
CA ASP A 26 -3.86 11.04 18.95
C ASP A 26 -5.23 11.55 18.46
N LEU A 27 -5.25 12.18 17.28
CA LEU A 27 -6.46 12.71 16.66
C LEU A 27 -6.36 12.50 15.15
N ASP A 28 -7.34 11.80 14.59
CA ASP A 28 -7.47 11.58 13.17
C ASP A 28 -8.79 12.19 12.66
N LEU A 29 -8.74 12.84 11.50
CA LEU A 29 -9.86 13.53 10.87
C LEU A 29 -9.99 13.05 9.43
N GLU A 30 -11.17 12.55 9.08
CA GLU A 30 -11.49 12.15 7.72
C GLU A 30 -12.64 12.98 7.18
N ASN A 31 -12.42 13.62 6.04
CA ASN A 31 -13.47 14.38 5.35
C ASN A 31 -14.10 13.49 4.28
N ARG A 32 -15.39 13.20 4.43
CA ARG A 32 -16.15 12.31 3.53
C ARG A 32 -16.65 12.99 2.25
N THR A 33 -16.73 14.32 2.25
CA THR A 33 -17.13 15.07 1.05
C THR A 33 -16.05 15.06 -0.02
N ARG A 34 -14.81 14.84 0.39
CA ARG A 34 -13.69 14.63 -0.52
C ARG A 34 -13.36 13.16 -0.57
N GLU A 35 -13.66 12.52 -1.68
CA GLU A 35 -13.24 11.13 -1.91
C GLU A 35 -11.73 11.03 -1.70
N GLN A 36 -11.35 10.25 -0.68
CA GLN A 36 -9.94 9.99 -0.42
C GLN A 36 -9.51 8.83 -1.31
N HIS A 37 -8.63 9.12 -2.26
CA HIS A 37 -8.07 8.13 -3.16
C HIS A 37 -6.75 7.55 -2.65
N LYS A 38 -6.19 8.14 -1.58
CA LYS A 38 -4.94 7.67 -0.99
C LYS A 38 -5.05 6.20 -0.56
N SER A 39 -4.03 5.44 -0.89
CA SER A 39 -3.94 3.99 -0.68
C SER A 39 -4.90 3.14 -1.50
N ASN A 40 -5.81 3.72 -2.28
CA ASN A 40 -6.64 2.98 -3.22
C ASN A 40 -5.80 2.31 -4.29
N ILE A 41 -6.24 1.13 -4.73
CA ILE A 41 -5.56 0.32 -5.74
C ILE A 41 -6.39 0.30 -7.02
N TYR A 42 -5.72 0.50 -8.14
CA TYR A 42 -6.31 0.52 -9.47
C TYR A 42 -5.50 -0.34 -10.43
N LYS A 43 -6.16 -0.87 -11.45
CA LYS A 43 -5.48 -1.31 -12.66
C LYS A 43 -5.40 -0.12 -13.61
N GLY A 44 -4.20 0.33 -13.92
CA GLY A 44 -3.94 1.45 -14.81
C GLY A 44 -3.23 1.02 -16.07
N LYS A 45 -3.22 1.90 -17.06
CA LYS A 45 -2.51 1.73 -18.34
C LYS A 45 -1.51 2.86 -18.53
N ILE A 46 -0.27 2.51 -18.81
CA ILE A 46 0.78 3.50 -19.12
C ILE A 46 0.45 4.15 -20.46
N THR A 47 0.22 5.46 -20.44
CA THR A 47 -0.14 6.25 -21.63
C THR A 47 1.07 6.93 -22.23
N ARG A 48 2.08 7.28 -21.42
CA ARG A 48 3.28 7.95 -21.86
C ARG A 48 4.44 7.65 -20.93
N VAL A 49 5.62 7.48 -21.49
CA VAL A 49 6.89 7.36 -20.76
C VAL A 49 7.75 8.58 -21.04
N GLU A 50 8.09 9.34 -20.00
CA GLU A 50 8.90 10.55 -20.10
C GLU A 50 10.28 10.31 -19.49
N LYS A 51 11.26 10.05 -20.34
CA LYS A 51 12.62 9.71 -19.90
C LYS A 51 13.33 10.84 -19.16
N SER A 52 13.03 12.08 -19.54
CA SER A 52 13.61 13.28 -18.90
C SER A 52 13.19 13.45 -17.45
N LEU A 53 11.99 12.95 -17.10
CA LEU A 53 11.44 12.96 -15.74
C LEU A 53 11.67 11.64 -14.99
N GLU A 54 12.25 10.64 -15.64
CA GLU A 54 12.36 9.26 -15.11
C GLU A 54 11.02 8.74 -14.59
N ALA A 55 9.93 9.00 -15.34
CA ALA A 55 8.58 8.68 -14.92
C ALA A 55 7.68 8.26 -16.08
N ALA A 56 6.62 7.55 -15.76
CA ALA A 56 5.52 7.23 -16.66
C ALA A 56 4.23 7.94 -16.21
N PHE A 57 3.38 8.25 -17.14
CA PHE A 57 2.03 8.72 -16.92
C PHE A 57 1.06 7.56 -17.11
N VAL A 58 0.14 7.39 -16.16
CA VAL A 58 -0.77 6.25 -16.08
C VAL A 58 -2.21 6.74 -16.06
N ASP A 59 -3.00 6.25 -16.99
CA ASP A 59 -4.45 6.33 -16.91
C ASP A 59 -4.93 5.26 -15.93
N TYR A 60 -5.39 5.68 -14.75
CA TYR A 60 -5.91 4.82 -13.69
C TYR A 60 -7.41 5.06 -13.43
N GLY A 61 -8.06 5.91 -14.26
CA GLY A 61 -9.47 6.27 -14.14
C GLY A 61 -9.74 7.52 -13.29
N GLY A 62 -8.70 8.23 -12.86
CA GLY A 62 -8.82 9.55 -12.22
C GLY A 62 -9.08 10.66 -13.24
N GLU A 63 -9.39 11.88 -12.75
CA GLU A 63 -9.59 13.04 -13.64
C GLU A 63 -8.33 13.37 -14.46
N ARG A 64 -7.17 13.08 -13.90
CA ARG A 64 -5.86 13.28 -14.53
C ARG A 64 -5.04 12.01 -14.50
N HIS A 65 -4.13 11.87 -15.44
CA HIS A 65 -3.17 10.77 -15.41
C HIS A 65 -2.27 10.85 -14.18
N GLY A 66 -2.07 9.72 -13.54
CA GLY A 66 -1.18 9.60 -12.40
C GLY A 66 0.29 9.63 -12.81
N PHE A 67 1.13 10.10 -11.92
CA PHE A 67 2.58 10.15 -12.07
C PHE A 67 3.21 8.93 -11.39
N LEU A 68 3.87 8.08 -12.16
CA LEU A 68 4.52 6.86 -11.72
C LEU A 68 6.03 6.96 -11.98
N PRO A 69 6.86 7.23 -10.96
CA PRO A 69 8.32 7.21 -11.12
C PRO A 69 8.80 5.84 -11.59
N LEU A 70 9.77 5.77 -12.51
CA LEU A 70 10.29 4.49 -13.01
C LEU A 70 10.88 3.60 -11.90
N LYS A 71 11.44 4.21 -10.85
CA LYS A 71 11.93 3.52 -9.66
C LYS A 71 10.82 2.86 -8.82
N GLU A 72 9.59 3.34 -8.96
CA GLU A 72 8.39 2.82 -8.29
C GLU A 72 7.69 1.71 -9.10
N ILE A 73 8.31 1.28 -10.21
CA ILE A 73 7.83 0.16 -11.02
C ILE A 73 8.54 -1.12 -10.60
N SER A 74 7.76 -2.09 -10.11
CA SER A 74 8.25 -3.40 -9.72
C SER A 74 8.88 -4.15 -10.89
N LYS A 75 9.90 -4.97 -10.61
CA LYS A 75 10.61 -5.75 -11.61
C LYS A 75 9.74 -6.76 -12.37
N GLU A 76 8.61 -7.14 -11.83
CA GLU A 76 7.65 -8.03 -12.49
C GLU A 76 7.09 -7.46 -13.80
N TYR A 77 7.01 -6.12 -13.90
CA TYR A 77 6.56 -5.41 -15.10
C TYR A 77 7.66 -5.18 -16.13
N HIS A 78 8.90 -5.53 -15.79
CA HIS A 78 10.02 -5.43 -16.73
C HIS A 78 10.03 -6.64 -17.67
N PRO A 79 10.24 -6.47 -18.98
CA PRO A 79 10.37 -7.58 -19.91
C PRO A 79 11.47 -8.54 -19.47
N LYS A 80 11.19 -9.84 -19.50
CA LYS A 80 12.15 -10.90 -19.14
C LYS A 80 13.30 -11.08 -20.14
N SER A 81 13.46 -10.22 -21.15
CA SER A 81 14.56 -10.27 -22.10
C SER A 81 15.88 -9.79 -21.48
N ILE A 82 16.54 -10.68 -20.78
CA ILE A 82 17.96 -10.53 -20.43
C ILE A 82 18.75 -10.82 -21.71
N ASN A 83 19.21 -9.80 -22.41
CA ASN A 83 20.27 -9.99 -23.38
C ASN A 83 21.54 -10.38 -22.65
N ALA A 84 22.30 -11.35 -23.19
CA ALA A 84 23.51 -11.94 -22.63
C ALA A 84 24.67 -10.95 -22.33
N ALA A 85 24.43 -9.64 -22.49
CA ALA A 85 25.41 -8.57 -22.28
C ALA A 85 25.21 -7.76 -20.99
N GLY A 86 24.26 -8.11 -20.10
CA GLY A 86 24.22 -7.54 -18.75
C GLY A 86 23.98 -6.03 -18.59
N GLN A 87 23.73 -5.30 -19.65
CA GLN A 87 23.57 -3.84 -19.64
C GLN A 87 22.31 -3.41 -20.40
N SER A 88 21.14 -3.53 -19.77
CA SER A 88 20.00 -2.71 -20.21
C SER A 88 19.75 -1.64 -19.14
N LYS A 89 19.87 -0.38 -19.54
CA LYS A 89 19.39 0.74 -18.71
C LYS A 89 17.91 0.51 -18.48
N ASN A 90 17.49 0.42 -17.22
CA ASN A 90 16.11 0.15 -16.79
C ASN A 90 15.05 1.05 -17.45
N GLN A 91 15.47 2.14 -18.08
CA GLN A 91 14.64 3.15 -18.70
C GLN A 91 14.00 2.74 -20.04
N ASP A 92 14.59 1.76 -20.76
CA ASP A 92 14.09 1.33 -22.08
C ASP A 92 13.15 0.13 -22.04
N LEU A 93 12.86 -0.38 -20.84
CA LEU A 93 12.09 -1.61 -20.66
C LEU A 93 10.58 -1.38 -20.50
N ILE A 94 10.17 -0.19 -20.08
CA ILE A 94 8.76 0.16 -19.88
C ILE A 94 8.20 0.77 -21.15
N LYS A 95 7.09 0.19 -21.64
CA LYS A 95 6.44 0.62 -22.88
C LYS A 95 5.09 1.25 -22.61
N GLU A 96 4.71 2.19 -23.47
CA GLU A 96 3.34 2.69 -23.54
C GLU A 96 2.37 1.55 -23.86
N GLY A 97 1.19 1.61 -23.27
CA GLY A 97 0.19 0.55 -23.40
C GLY A 97 0.30 -0.58 -22.37
N LEU A 98 1.37 -0.64 -21.57
CA LEU A 98 1.52 -1.63 -20.51
C LEU A 98 0.46 -1.40 -19.43
N GLU A 99 -0.25 -2.46 -19.05
CA GLU A 99 -1.17 -2.45 -17.91
C GLU A 99 -0.40 -2.78 -16.62
N VAL A 100 -0.66 -2.00 -15.57
CA VAL A 100 0.01 -2.12 -14.27
C VAL A 100 -1.00 -1.99 -13.14
N ILE A 101 -0.79 -2.71 -12.04
CA ILE A 101 -1.53 -2.49 -10.80
C ILE A 101 -0.80 -1.40 -10.04
N VAL A 102 -1.51 -0.34 -9.69
CA VAL A 102 -0.95 0.84 -9.01
C VAL A 102 -1.72 1.19 -7.77
N GLN A 103 -1.02 1.70 -6.78
CA GLN A 103 -1.58 2.25 -5.56
C GLN A 103 -1.32 3.75 -5.51
N VAL A 104 -2.30 4.52 -5.07
CA VAL A 104 -2.15 5.97 -4.87
C VAL A 104 -1.34 6.24 -3.61
N GLU A 105 -0.13 6.76 -3.77
CA GLU A 105 0.74 7.18 -2.66
C GLU A 105 0.36 8.59 -2.15
N LYS A 106 0.11 9.49 -3.09
CA LYS A 106 -0.32 10.87 -2.80
C LYS A 106 -1.42 11.27 -3.76
N GLU A 107 -2.44 11.91 -3.22
CA GLU A 107 -3.56 12.43 -3.99
C GLU A 107 -3.14 13.57 -4.94
N GLU A 108 -4.01 13.82 -5.90
CA GLU A 108 -3.90 14.97 -6.78
C GLU A 108 -3.87 16.27 -5.97
N ARG A 109 -2.97 17.17 -6.34
CA ARG A 109 -2.84 18.46 -5.68
C ARG A 109 -2.59 19.58 -6.68
N GLY A 110 -3.51 20.54 -6.74
CA GLY A 110 -3.43 21.64 -7.69
C GLY A 110 -3.40 21.13 -9.14
N ASN A 111 -2.34 21.43 -9.88
CA ASN A 111 -2.17 21.00 -11.27
C ASN A 111 -1.43 19.66 -11.43
N LYS A 112 -1.08 18.98 -10.32
CA LYS A 112 -0.34 17.70 -10.35
C LYS A 112 -1.29 16.54 -10.18
N GLY A 113 -1.18 15.54 -11.06
CA GLY A 113 -1.87 14.27 -10.91
C GLY A 113 -1.38 13.48 -9.68
N ALA A 114 -2.12 12.43 -9.31
CA ALA A 114 -1.78 11.57 -8.19
C ALA A 114 -0.39 10.93 -8.37
N ALA A 115 0.37 10.81 -7.28
CA ALA A 115 1.58 10.01 -7.27
C ALA A 115 1.23 8.54 -7.05
N LEU A 116 1.72 7.69 -7.94
CA LEU A 116 1.44 6.26 -7.98
C LEU A 116 2.70 5.45 -7.67
N THR A 117 2.50 4.24 -7.16
CA THR A 117 3.52 3.21 -7.01
C THR A 117 2.97 1.84 -7.40
N THR A 118 3.80 0.96 -7.92
CA THR A 118 3.45 -0.45 -8.11
C THR A 118 3.85 -1.29 -6.91
N PHE A 119 4.61 -0.74 -5.96
CA PHE A 119 4.93 -1.41 -4.69
C PHE A 119 3.75 -1.30 -3.73
N LEU A 120 2.82 -2.23 -3.88
CA LEU A 120 1.58 -2.22 -3.13
C LEU A 120 1.82 -2.50 -1.64
N SER A 121 0.99 -1.88 -0.80
CA SER A 121 0.95 -2.13 0.63
C SER A 121 -0.49 -2.32 1.11
N LEU A 122 -0.77 -3.43 1.75
CA LEU A 122 -2.07 -3.76 2.32
C LEU A 122 -1.97 -3.73 3.83
N ALA A 123 -2.68 -2.82 4.47
CA ALA A 123 -2.64 -2.64 5.91
C ALA A 123 -3.64 -3.58 6.60
N GLY A 124 -3.12 -4.51 7.39
CA GLY A 124 -3.88 -5.32 8.33
C GLY A 124 -3.96 -4.67 9.71
N ARG A 125 -4.46 -5.42 10.67
CA ARG A 125 -4.56 -4.99 12.06
C ARG A 125 -3.18 -4.87 12.71
N TYR A 126 -2.35 -5.89 12.56
CA TYR A 126 -1.03 -6.01 13.17
C TYR A 126 0.11 -5.92 12.17
N LEU A 127 -0.16 -6.24 10.92
CA LEU A 127 0.82 -6.33 9.85
C LEU A 127 0.51 -5.37 8.69
N VAL A 128 1.54 -5.10 7.90
CA VAL A 128 1.39 -4.57 6.53
C VAL A 128 2.00 -5.58 5.60
N LEU A 129 1.23 -6.05 4.62
CA LEU A 129 1.69 -6.96 3.58
C LEU A 129 2.10 -6.16 2.34
N MET A 130 3.27 -6.48 1.80
CA MET A 130 3.78 -5.93 0.53
C MET A 130 3.93 -7.09 -0.47
N PRO A 131 2.89 -7.32 -1.32
CA PRO A 131 2.80 -8.52 -2.15
C PRO A 131 3.93 -8.69 -3.16
N ASN A 132 4.51 -7.59 -3.64
CA ASN A 132 5.50 -7.58 -4.71
C ASN A 132 6.83 -6.93 -4.32
N ASN A 133 7.11 -6.85 -3.01
CA ASN A 133 8.34 -6.28 -2.48
C ASN A 133 8.99 -7.16 -1.38
N PRO A 134 9.65 -8.27 -1.75
CA PRO A 134 10.24 -9.20 -0.78
C PRO A 134 11.41 -8.62 0.02
N ARG A 135 11.97 -7.50 -0.43
CA ARG A 135 13.07 -6.82 0.28
C ARG A 135 12.58 -5.87 1.36
N SER A 136 11.31 -5.51 1.34
CA SER A 136 10.67 -4.71 2.36
C SER A 136 10.10 -5.63 3.42
N GLY A 137 10.56 -5.50 4.64
CA GLY A 137 10.06 -6.31 5.75
C GLY A 137 10.73 -5.94 7.06
N GLY A 138 10.14 -6.40 8.16
CA GLY A 138 10.71 -6.20 9.48
C GLY A 138 9.68 -5.74 10.51
N ILE A 139 10.13 -4.90 11.44
CA ILE A 139 9.35 -4.41 12.57
C ILE A 139 9.36 -2.89 12.53
N SER A 140 8.22 -2.27 12.82
CA SER A 140 8.08 -0.81 12.89
C SER A 140 9.26 -0.16 13.63
N ARG A 141 9.75 0.95 13.12
CA ARG A 141 10.85 1.71 13.76
C ARG A 141 10.47 2.33 15.10
N ARG A 142 9.16 2.41 15.38
CA ARG A 142 8.63 2.93 16.66
C ARG A 142 8.71 1.90 17.80
N ILE A 143 9.03 0.66 17.48
CA ILE A 143 9.13 -0.42 18.47
C ILE A 143 10.61 -0.63 18.78
N GLU A 144 10.97 -0.56 20.05
CA GLU A 144 12.36 -0.63 20.53
C GLU A 144 12.47 -1.65 21.68
N GLY A 145 13.71 -1.93 22.10
CA GLY A 145 13.99 -2.72 23.29
C GLY A 145 13.53 -4.18 23.22
N GLU A 146 13.00 -4.67 24.33
CA GLU A 146 12.58 -6.05 24.53
C GLU A 146 11.39 -6.44 23.64
N GLU A 147 10.40 -5.56 23.51
CA GLU A 147 9.23 -5.77 22.66
C GLU A 147 9.63 -6.04 21.19
N ARG A 148 10.67 -5.37 20.72
CA ARG A 148 11.21 -5.61 19.37
C ARG A 148 11.83 -6.99 19.22
N ASN A 149 12.51 -7.49 20.27
CA ASN A 149 13.11 -8.83 20.25
C ASN A 149 12.05 -9.92 20.29
N GLU A 150 11.03 -9.77 21.13
CA GLU A 150 9.88 -10.68 21.20
C GLU A 150 9.16 -10.79 19.85
N LEU A 151 8.89 -9.63 19.20
CA LEU A 151 8.28 -9.62 17.88
C LEU A 151 9.17 -10.24 16.80
N ARG A 152 10.50 -10.13 16.93
CA ARG A 152 11.42 -10.79 16.00
C ARG A 152 11.35 -12.31 16.11
N GLU A 153 11.21 -12.83 17.32
CA GLU A 153 10.99 -14.28 17.54
C GLU A 153 9.61 -14.72 17.02
N ALA A 154 8.56 -13.95 17.30
CA ALA A 154 7.23 -14.24 16.77
C ALA A 154 7.20 -14.25 15.23
N LEU A 155 7.89 -13.31 14.58
CA LEU A 155 8.01 -13.24 13.12
C LEU A 155 8.74 -14.46 12.50
N ARG A 156 9.67 -15.09 13.21
CA ARG A 156 10.36 -16.28 12.72
C ARG A 156 9.43 -17.49 12.60
N ASN A 157 8.36 -17.49 13.37
CA ASN A 157 7.41 -18.58 13.43
C ASN A 157 6.24 -18.42 12.44
N ILE A 158 6.11 -17.28 11.76
CA ILE A 158 5.07 -17.08 10.75
C ILE A 158 5.58 -17.44 9.35
N ILE A 159 4.66 -17.93 8.52
CA ILE A 159 4.95 -18.38 7.15
C ILE A 159 4.64 -17.26 6.18
N ILE A 160 5.68 -16.51 5.80
CA ILE A 160 5.57 -15.45 4.81
C ILE A 160 5.74 -16.06 3.41
N PRO A 161 4.80 -15.81 2.46
CA PRO A 161 4.92 -16.33 1.11
C PRO A 161 6.16 -15.78 0.39
N VAL A 162 6.75 -16.62 -0.48
CA VAL A 162 7.89 -16.23 -1.31
C VAL A 162 7.51 -15.05 -2.21
N GLY A 163 8.37 -14.03 -2.25
CA GLY A 163 8.14 -12.83 -3.06
C GLY A 163 7.39 -11.71 -2.34
N MET A 164 6.93 -11.94 -1.11
CA MET A 164 6.21 -10.94 -0.30
C MET A 164 7.06 -10.43 0.85
N GLY A 165 6.85 -9.16 1.22
CA GLY A 165 7.41 -8.54 2.41
C GLY A 165 6.33 -8.28 3.47
N VAL A 166 6.70 -8.30 4.74
CA VAL A 166 5.78 -8.04 5.86
C VAL A 166 6.44 -7.11 6.86
N ILE A 167 5.71 -6.09 7.30
CA ILE A 167 6.13 -5.18 8.38
C ILE A 167 5.16 -5.33 9.55
N VAL A 168 5.70 -5.58 10.76
CA VAL A 168 4.89 -5.56 11.99
C VAL A 168 4.64 -4.11 12.41
N ARG A 169 3.37 -3.79 12.64
CA ARG A 169 2.90 -2.50 13.14
C ARG A 169 3.04 -2.42 14.66
N THR A 170 2.96 -1.21 15.22
CA THR A 170 2.95 -1.00 16.67
C THR A 170 1.81 -1.72 17.38
N ALA A 171 0.68 -1.93 16.71
CA ALA A 171 -0.45 -2.71 17.23
C ALA A 171 -0.15 -4.22 17.40
N GLY A 172 0.95 -4.70 16.80
CA GLY A 172 1.42 -6.09 16.94
C GLY A 172 2.19 -6.36 18.23
N ILE A 173 2.51 -5.34 19.04
CA ILE A 173 3.21 -5.54 20.32
C ILE A 173 2.39 -6.47 21.24
N GLY A 174 3.06 -7.50 21.79
CA GLY A 174 2.45 -8.47 22.68
C GLY A 174 1.51 -9.46 22.00
N ARG A 175 1.52 -9.56 20.66
CA ARG A 175 0.72 -10.54 19.91
C ARG A 175 1.50 -11.82 19.67
N SER A 176 0.77 -12.94 19.75
CA SER A 176 1.35 -14.25 19.46
C SER A 176 1.60 -14.45 17.96
N SER A 177 2.45 -15.43 17.62
CA SER A 177 2.68 -15.82 16.23
C SER A 177 1.41 -16.26 15.52
N GLU A 178 0.47 -16.91 16.23
CA GLU A 178 -0.81 -17.34 15.68
C GLU A 178 -1.70 -16.14 15.31
N GLU A 179 -1.75 -15.11 16.18
CA GLU A 179 -2.51 -13.88 15.89
C GLU A 179 -1.90 -13.13 14.68
N LEU A 180 -0.59 -13.06 14.61
CA LEU A 180 0.11 -12.47 13.46
C LEU A 180 -0.11 -13.29 12.18
N GLN A 181 -0.08 -14.61 12.25
CA GLN A 181 -0.34 -15.49 11.11
C GLN A 181 -1.77 -15.33 10.60
N CYS A 182 -2.75 -15.22 11.51
CA CYS A 182 -4.16 -15.01 11.14
C CYS A 182 -4.35 -13.69 10.37
N ASP A 183 -3.71 -12.60 10.81
CA ASP A 183 -3.74 -11.31 10.12
C ASP A 183 -3.06 -11.40 8.74
N LEU A 184 -1.94 -12.12 8.65
CA LEU A 184 -1.24 -12.38 7.39
C LEU A 184 -2.10 -13.17 6.41
N ASP A 185 -2.78 -14.22 6.86
CA ASP A 185 -3.62 -15.06 6.01
C ASP A 185 -4.83 -14.28 5.47
N TYR A 186 -5.42 -13.40 6.27
CA TYR A 186 -6.42 -12.46 5.80
C TYR A 186 -5.89 -11.53 4.69
N LEU A 187 -4.70 -10.95 4.89
CA LEU A 187 -4.08 -10.06 3.90
C LEU A 187 -3.71 -10.79 2.61
N LYS A 188 -3.32 -12.07 2.69
CA LYS A 188 -3.08 -12.92 1.53
C LYS A 188 -4.35 -13.14 0.72
N GLN A 189 -5.45 -13.51 1.38
CA GLN A 189 -6.75 -13.70 0.72
C GLN A 189 -7.23 -12.41 0.05
N LEU A 190 -7.04 -11.26 0.73
CA LEU A 190 -7.36 -9.96 0.16
C LEU A 190 -6.53 -9.69 -1.11
N TRP A 191 -5.22 -9.93 -1.05
CA TRP A 191 -4.35 -9.78 -2.21
C TRP A 191 -4.73 -10.72 -3.37
N GLU A 192 -5.02 -11.97 -3.08
CA GLU A 192 -5.46 -12.94 -4.10
C GLU A 192 -6.74 -12.47 -4.80
N THR A 193 -7.69 -11.90 -4.06
CA THR A 193 -8.92 -11.34 -4.61
C THR A 193 -8.62 -10.14 -5.53
N ILE A 194 -7.82 -9.18 -5.05
CA ILE A 194 -7.42 -8.00 -5.84
C ILE A 194 -6.70 -8.43 -7.13
N ASN A 195 -5.78 -9.37 -7.03
CA ASN A 195 -5.01 -9.86 -8.18
C ASN A 195 -5.90 -10.59 -9.20
N LYS A 196 -6.85 -11.40 -8.73
CA LYS A 196 -7.82 -12.09 -9.58
C LYS A 196 -8.70 -11.10 -10.34
N GLU A 197 -9.19 -10.08 -9.67
CA GLU A 197 -9.97 -9.00 -10.31
C GLU A 197 -9.11 -8.21 -11.32
N ALA A 198 -7.87 -7.91 -10.97
CA ALA A 198 -6.95 -7.22 -11.87
C ALA A 198 -6.66 -8.01 -13.15
N VAL A 199 -6.57 -9.35 -13.08
CA VAL A 199 -6.38 -10.19 -14.27
C VAL A 199 -7.63 -10.20 -15.15
N ALA A 200 -8.83 -10.20 -14.57
CA ALA A 200 -10.09 -10.25 -15.30
C ALA A 200 -10.51 -8.89 -15.91
N ALA A 201 -10.14 -7.80 -15.27
CA ALA A 201 -10.53 -6.45 -15.66
C ALA A 201 -9.64 -5.89 -16.79
N LYS A 202 -10.18 -4.93 -17.55
CA LYS A 202 -9.41 -4.07 -18.48
C LYS A 202 -9.09 -2.74 -17.81
N ALA A 203 -7.88 -2.23 -18.01
CA ALA A 203 -7.51 -0.91 -17.53
C ALA A 203 -8.21 0.22 -18.35
N PRO A 204 -8.61 1.35 -17.70
CA PRO A 204 -8.50 1.61 -16.26
C PRO A 204 -9.63 0.96 -15.45
N GLN A 205 -9.32 0.43 -14.25
CA GLN A 205 -10.30 -0.20 -13.37
C GLN A 205 -9.94 0.05 -11.90
N PHE A 206 -10.92 0.47 -11.11
CA PHE A 206 -10.83 0.48 -9.65
C PHE A 206 -10.86 -0.96 -9.12
N LEU A 207 -9.95 -1.30 -8.20
CA LEU A 207 -9.82 -2.65 -7.65
C LEU A 207 -10.10 -2.71 -6.14
N PHE A 208 -9.57 -1.75 -5.38
CA PHE A 208 -9.66 -1.80 -3.92
C PHE A 208 -9.59 -0.41 -3.30
N GLN A 209 -10.41 -0.20 -2.26
CA GLN A 209 -10.37 0.98 -1.41
C GLN A 209 -9.95 0.59 0.00
N GLU A 210 -8.98 1.31 0.56
CA GLU A 210 -8.61 1.12 1.95
C GLU A 210 -9.75 1.53 2.88
N SER A 211 -9.89 0.80 4.00
CA SER A 211 -10.92 1.07 4.99
C SER A 211 -10.78 2.47 5.61
N ASN A 212 -11.90 3.04 6.03
CA ASN A 212 -11.92 4.33 6.72
C ASN A 212 -11.19 4.29 8.08
N ILE A 213 -10.96 5.45 8.68
CA ILE A 213 -10.20 5.62 9.93
C ILE A 213 -10.76 4.84 11.11
N ILE A 214 -12.05 4.52 11.16
CA ILE A 214 -12.65 3.75 12.27
C ILE A 214 -12.19 2.29 12.21
N ILE A 215 -12.03 1.76 11.01
CA ILE A 215 -11.68 0.34 10.79
C ILE A 215 -10.17 0.14 10.90
N ARG A 216 -9.38 1.13 10.48
CA ARG A 216 -7.91 1.14 10.62
C ARG A 216 -7.46 1.27 12.06
#